data_7e6563edb263cb00882e57294fdf739c
#
_entry.id   7e6563edb263cb00882e57294fdf739c
#
_cell.length_a   1.000
_cell.length_b   1.000
_cell.length_c   1.000
_cell.angle_alpha   90.00
_cell.angle_beta   90.00
_cell.angle_gamma   90.00
#
_symmetry.space_group_name_H-M   'P 1'
#
loop_
_entity.id
_entity.type
_entity.pdbx_description
1 polymer ?
#
loop_
_entity_poly.entity_id
_entity_poly.type
_entity_poly.pdbx_seq_one_letter_code
_entity_poly.pdbx_strand_id
1 'polypeptide(L)'
;MLDLHLIRTQPELVRQAFARRGQDSAPLEALLRADERRRELLQEVETLRAERNRVSEEIGKLKKSGGDVPRPEGRDGGPQGLATAEMVAEMRRVGDRIKELEQILRAVEAEQERLALEIPNIPDASTPVGTTEEENVIVREWGEPRKFDFEPKPHWEIAVNLDIVDFERAAKIAGANFEVFKGAGALLRRALINFMLDLHTREHGYTEAAPPVLARRDSLIASGHLPKFEEDQFHVRENDMFLIPTAESALANLHRDEILEAETLPLTYVAYTPCFRYEKFSAGKESRGLIRQFQFDKVEMFKFVTPETSMHELESLLGNAERVYQLLGIPYKLALLCAGEMSVAAAKAYDPMAWFPGTGKWMELSSCSNCLDWQARRANVRFRRERGAKPEFVHTLNGSGLAVGRTFAAIIENYQQEDGSVTVPEVLRGYMGGASKIGDQGCEYVIVREDTAGSRPKCDT
;
A
#
# COMPACT_ATOMS: atom_id res chain seq x y z
N MET A 1 -7.52 -3.73 -7.53
CA MET A 1 -7.68 -4.08 -8.98
C MET A 1 -8.86 -3.32 -9.57
N LEU A 2 -8.87 -3.11 -10.89
CA LEU A 2 -10.03 -2.48 -11.54
C LEU A 2 -11.21 -3.45 -11.64
N ASP A 3 -12.40 -2.89 -11.83
CA ASP A 3 -13.61 -3.66 -12.12
C ASP A 3 -13.49 -4.37 -13.48
N LEU A 4 -13.68 -5.68 -13.53
CA LEU A 4 -13.66 -6.44 -14.78
C LEU A 4 -14.75 -5.99 -15.77
N HIS A 5 -15.90 -5.48 -15.26
CA HIS A 5 -16.93 -4.92 -16.12
C HIS A 5 -16.45 -3.63 -16.78
N LEU A 6 -15.78 -2.74 -16.03
CA LEU A 6 -15.15 -1.54 -16.57
C LEU A 6 -14.11 -1.88 -17.65
N ILE A 7 -13.21 -2.81 -17.35
CA ILE A 7 -12.17 -3.26 -18.28
C ILE A 7 -12.78 -3.75 -19.61
N ARG A 8 -13.86 -4.54 -19.50
CA ARG A 8 -14.56 -5.10 -20.65
C ARG A 8 -15.30 -4.05 -21.48
N THR A 9 -15.99 -3.12 -20.83
CA THR A 9 -16.85 -2.14 -21.50
C THR A 9 -16.11 -0.90 -21.95
N GLN A 10 -14.99 -0.57 -21.32
CA GLN A 10 -14.17 0.60 -21.59
C GLN A 10 -12.67 0.26 -21.69
N PRO A 11 -12.26 -0.70 -22.56
CA PRO A 11 -10.86 -1.11 -22.65
C PRO A 11 -9.94 0.02 -23.07
N GLU A 12 -10.44 0.97 -23.87
CA GLU A 12 -9.66 2.13 -24.32
C GLU A 12 -9.27 3.06 -23.19
N LEU A 13 -10.15 3.27 -22.20
CA LEU A 13 -9.82 4.02 -20.99
C LEU A 13 -8.65 3.38 -20.22
N VAL A 14 -8.63 2.04 -20.15
CA VAL A 14 -7.55 1.30 -19.47
C VAL A 14 -6.26 1.34 -20.31
N ARG A 15 -6.32 1.27 -21.64
CA ARG A 15 -5.14 1.46 -22.51
C ARG A 15 -4.52 2.83 -22.33
N GLN A 16 -5.34 3.87 -22.25
CA GLN A 16 -4.88 5.24 -21.98
C GLN A 16 -4.21 5.35 -20.60
N ALA A 17 -4.71 4.63 -19.58
CA ALA A 17 -4.08 4.58 -18.28
C ALA A 17 -2.66 3.98 -18.32
N PHE A 18 -2.46 2.90 -19.08
CA PHE A 18 -1.13 2.34 -19.35
C PHE A 18 -0.23 3.33 -20.09
N ALA A 19 -0.73 3.94 -21.15
CA ALA A 19 0.01 4.93 -21.94
C ALA A 19 0.44 6.14 -21.10
N ARG A 20 -0.47 6.70 -20.26
CA ARG A 20 -0.15 7.81 -19.35
C ARG A 20 0.91 7.44 -18.31
N ARG A 21 1.02 6.16 -17.94
CA ARG A 21 2.03 5.64 -17.03
C ARG A 21 3.33 5.21 -17.72
N GLY A 22 3.42 5.33 -19.04
CA GLY A 22 4.58 4.85 -19.82
C GLY A 22 4.74 3.33 -19.77
N GLN A 23 3.65 2.57 -19.57
CA GLN A 23 3.67 1.11 -19.41
C GLN A 23 3.07 0.42 -20.64
N ASP A 24 3.57 -0.81 -20.93
CA ASP A 24 3.01 -1.66 -21.97
C ASP A 24 1.64 -2.22 -21.57
N SER A 25 0.67 -2.14 -22.45
CA SER A 25 -0.69 -2.66 -22.26
C SER A 25 -0.85 -4.17 -22.53
N ALA A 26 0.23 -4.90 -22.78
CA ALA A 26 0.18 -6.36 -23.04
C ALA A 26 -0.58 -7.16 -21.95
N PRO A 27 -0.49 -6.84 -20.63
CA PRO A 27 -1.30 -7.49 -19.61
C PRO A 27 -2.81 -7.27 -19.80
N LEU A 28 -3.23 -6.09 -20.25
CA LEU A 28 -4.63 -5.80 -20.55
C LEU A 28 -5.14 -6.66 -21.70
N GLU A 29 -4.38 -6.75 -22.78
CA GLU A 29 -4.78 -7.56 -23.94
C GLU A 29 -4.87 -9.06 -23.60
N ALA A 30 -3.96 -9.54 -22.74
CA ALA A 30 -4.01 -10.89 -22.21
C ALA A 30 -5.25 -11.11 -21.34
N LEU A 31 -5.58 -10.18 -20.46
CA LEU A 31 -6.76 -10.21 -19.60
C LEU A 31 -8.07 -10.22 -20.42
N LEU A 32 -8.17 -9.40 -21.45
CA LEU A 32 -9.35 -9.35 -22.32
C LEU A 32 -9.56 -10.69 -23.05
N ARG A 33 -8.49 -11.32 -23.56
CA ARG A 33 -8.56 -12.66 -24.16
C ARG A 33 -8.98 -13.73 -23.16
N ALA A 34 -8.45 -13.68 -21.93
CA ALA A 34 -8.83 -14.63 -20.88
C ALA A 34 -10.31 -14.45 -20.48
N ASP A 35 -10.80 -13.21 -20.39
CA ASP A 35 -12.21 -12.92 -20.11
C ASP A 35 -13.14 -13.42 -21.23
N GLU A 36 -12.78 -13.22 -22.48
CA GLU A 36 -13.55 -13.75 -23.63
C GLU A 36 -13.60 -15.28 -23.57
N ARG A 37 -12.45 -15.94 -23.39
CA ARG A 37 -12.37 -17.39 -23.29
C ARG A 37 -13.17 -17.96 -22.12
N ARG A 38 -13.13 -17.29 -20.96
CA ARG A 38 -13.95 -17.64 -19.80
C ARG A 38 -15.44 -17.60 -20.12
N ARG A 39 -15.91 -16.58 -20.80
CA ARG A 39 -17.33 -16.42 -21.17
C ARG A 39 -17.79 -17.50 -22.14
N GLU A 40 -16.99 -17.83 -23.15
CA GLU A 40 -17.26 -18.93 -24.09
C GLU A 40 -17.41 -20.28 -23.36
N LEU A 41 -16.44 -20.59 -22.48
CA LEU A 41 -16.46 -21.84 -21.71
C LEU A 41 -17.66 -21.91 -20.75
N LEU A 42 -18.02 -20.81 -20.10
CA LEU A 42 -19.21 -20.75 -19.24
C LEU A 42 -20.48 -21.03 -20.05
N GLN A 43 -20.63 -20.42 -21.22
CA GLN A 43 -21.79 -20.62 -22.08
C GLN A 43 -21.88 -22.07 -22.56
N GLU A 44 -20.75 -22.72 -22.95
CA GLU A 44 -20.70 -24.11 -23.33
C GLU A 44 -21.12 -25.02 -22.17
N VAL A 45 -20.56 -24.79 -20.96
CA VAL A 45 -20.90 -25.57 -19.76
C VAL A 45 -22.38 -25.43 -19.40
N GLU A 46 -22.92 -24.20 -19.40
CA GLU A 46 -24.33 -23.94 -19.10
C GLU A 46 -25.26 -24.62 -20.11
N THR A 47 -24.94 -24.56 -21.39
CA THR A 47 -25.70 -25.24 -22.45
C THR A 47 -25.73 -26.76 -22.25
N LEU A 48 -24.56 -27.34 -21.98
CA LEU A 48 -24.47 -28.80 -21.75
C LEU A 48 -25.16 -29.23 -20.44
N ARG A 49 -25.11 -28.41 -19.40
CA ARG A 49 -25.84 -28.65 -18.15
C ARG A 49 -27.36 -28.59 -18.37
N ALA A 50 -27.86 -27.61 -19.13
CA ALA A 50 -29.27 -27.48 -19.46
C ALA A 50 -29.75 -28.69 -20.27
N GLU A 51 -28.96 -29.12 -21.27
CA GLU A 51 -29.25 -30.31 -22.07
C GLU A 51 -29.29 -31.59 -21.21
N ARG A 52 -28.26 -31.79 -20.38
CA ARG A 52 -28.21 -32.94 -19.46
C ARG A 52 -29.43 -33.00 -18.54
N ASN A 53 -29.86 -31.86 -17.99
CA ASN A 53 -31.01 -31.74 -17.10
C ASN A 53 -32.32 -32.10 -17.85
N ARG A 54 -32.51 -31.55 -19.07
CA ARG A 54 -33.65 -31.86 -19.96
C ARG A 54 -33.76 -33.34 -20.26
N VAL A 55 -32.67 -33.96 -20.76
CA VAL A 55 -32.67 -35.38 -21.12
C VAL A 55 -32.81 -36.27 -19.89
N SER A 56 -32.24 -35.90 -18.75
CA SER A 56 -32.43 -36.62 -17.48
C SER A 56 -33.91 -36.64 -17.03
N GLU A 57 -34.62 -35.53 -17.24
CA GLU A 57 -36.07 -35.45 -16.97
C GLU A 57 -36.88 -36.33 -17.92
N GLU A 58 -36.52 -36.35 -19.21
CA GLU A 58 -37.15 -37.22 -20.21
C GLU A 58 -36.95 -38.72 -19.87
N ILE A 59 -35.72 -39.12 -19.51
CA ILE A 59 -35.43 -40.49 -19.04
C ILE A 59 -36.26 -40.82 -17.79
N GLY A 60 -36.41 -39.86 -16.86
CA GLY A 60 -37.24 -39.99 -15.66
C GLY A 60 -38.73 -40.21 -15.98
N LYS A 61 -39.25 -39.51 -16.98
CA LYS A 61 -40.64 -39.67 -17.45
C LYS A 61 -40.87 -41.03 -18.13
N LEU A 62 -39.91 -41.43 -18.99
CA LEU A 62 -39.94 -42.75 -19.65
C LEU A 62 -39.91 -43.92 -18.65
N LYS A 63 -39.12 -43.82 -17.60
CA LYS A 63 -39.09 -44.83 -16.51
C LYS A 63 -40.37 -44.86 -15.68
N LYS A 64 -41.06 -43.75 -15.50
CA LYS A 64 -42.33 -43.66 -14.73
C LYS A 64 -43.57 -44.11 -15.53
N SER A 65 -43.54 -43.98 -16.87
CA SER A 65 -44.66 -44.37 -17.74
C SER A 65 -44.75 -45.88 -18.00
N GLY A 66 -44.07 -46.73 -17.25
CA GLY A 66 -44.26 -48.19 -17.26
C GLY A 66 -43.45 -48.95 -18.29
N GLY A 67 -42.40 -48.34 -18.80
CA GLY A 67 -41.36 -49.10 -19.52
C GLY A 67 -40.56 -49.94 -18.53
N ASP A 68 -40.85 -51.21 -18.43
CA ASP A 68 -40.14 -52.20 -17.61
C ASP A 68 -38.64 -52.10 -17.92
N VAL A 69 -37.83 -51.84 -16.92
CA VAL A 69 -36.38 -51.89 -17.07
C VAL A 69 -36.00 -53.35 -17.09
N PRO A 70 -35.54 -53.92 -18.23
CA PRO A 70 -35.17 -55.32 -18.27
C PRO A 70 -34.04 -55.56 -17.26
N ARG A 71 -34.25 -56.54 -16.36
CA ARG A 71 -33.16 -57.15 -15.59
C ARG A 71 -32.19 -57.81 -16.58
N PRO A 72 -30.89 -57.93 -16.26
CA PRO A 72 -29.85 -58.34 -17.20
C PRO A 72 -29.84 -59.89 -17.51
N GLU A 73 -30.97 -60.50 -17.54
CA GLU A 73 -31.07 -61.91 -17.96
C GLU A 73 -32.23 -62.09 -18.96
N GLY A 74 -31.88 -62.16 -20.28
CA GLY A 74 -32.80 -62.58 -21.33
C GLY A 74 -32.96 -61.61 -22.50
N ARG A 75 -32.66 -62.07 -23.70
CA ARG A 75 -32.79 -61.40 -25.01
C ARG A 75 -34.16 -60.76 -25.19
N ASP A 76 -34.16 -59.62 -25.84
CA ASP A 76 -35.22 -58.83 -26.43
C ASP A 76 -35.57 -57.53 -25.66
N GLY A 77 -34.60 -56.62 -25.59
CA GLY A 77 -34.90 -55.18 -25.32
C GLY A 77 -35.57 -54.60 -26.57
N GLY A 78 -36.90 -54.31 -26.47
CA GLY A 78 -37.62 -53.65 -27.56
C GLY A 78 -37.03 -52.26 -27.88
N PRO A 79 -37.39 -51.62 -28.99
CA PRO A 79 -36.81 -50.36 -29.49
C PRO A 79 -36.73 -49.22 -28.44
N GLN A 80 -37.63 -49.21 -27.45
CA GLN A 80 -37.66 -48.21 -26.35
C GLN A 80 -36.55 -48.43 -25.31
N GLY A 81 -36.16 -49.71 -25.02
CA GLY A 81 -35.06 -50.00 -24.09
C GLY A 81 -33.69 -49.62 -24.65
N LEU A 82 -33.49 -49.83 -25.97
CA LEU A 82 -32.28 -49.44 -26.70
C LEU A 82 -32.17 -47.90 -26.74
N ALA A 83 -33.24 -47.18 -27.05
CA ALA A 83 -33.25 -45.70 -27.07
C ALA A 83 -32.93 -45.09 -25.67
N THR A 84 -33.43 -45.68 -24.59
CA THR A 84 -33.14 -45.24 -23.22
C THR A 84 -31.66 -45.50 -22.85
N ALA A 85 -31.09 -46.62 -23.27
CA ALA A 85 -29.69 -46.97 -23.05
C ALA A 85 -28.74 -46.03 -23.83
N GLU A 86 -29.08 -45.69 -25.06
CA GLU A 86 -28.34 -44.69 -25.86
C GLU A 86 -28.39 -43.30 -25.24
N MET A 87 -29.55 -42.82 -24.78
CA MET A 87 -29.71 -41.55 -24.06
C MET A 87 -28.87 -41.51 -22.78
N VAL A 88 -28.82 -42.60 -22.01
CA VAL A 88 -28.00 -42.71 -20.80
C VAL A 88 -26.51 -42.66 -21.15
N ALA A 89 -26.07 -43.36 -22.20
CA ALA A 89 -24.70 -43.34 -22.66
C ALA A 89 -24.28 -41.93 -23.16
N GLU A 90 -25.17 -41.25 -23.88
CA GLU A 90 -24.93 -39.88 -24.34
C GLU A 90 -24.82 -38.92 -23.16
N MET A 91 -25.69 -38.99 -22.16
CA MET A 91 -25.63 -38.16 -20.96
C MET A 91 -24.38 -38.43 -20.13
N ARG A 92 -23.83 -39.63 -20.19
CA ARG A 92 -22.52 -39.92 -19.58
C ARG A 92 -21.40 -39.15 -20.30
N ARG A 93 -21.37 -39.17 -21.63
CA ARG A 93 -20.40 -38.38 -22.42
C ARG A 93 -20.54 -36.90 -22.19
N VAL A 94 -21.77 -36.36 -22.15
CA VAL A 94 -22.05 -34.97 -21.80
C VAL A 94 -21.52 -34.66 -20.41
N GLY A 95 -21.74 -35.53 -19.42
CA GLY A 95 -21.21 -35.38 -18.07
C GLY A 95 -19.68 -35.34 -18.00
N ASP A 96 -19.01 -36.19 -18.78
CA ASP A 96 -17.54 -36.19 -18.85
C ASP A 96 -17.00 -34.94 -19.55
N ARG A 97 -17.67 -34.48 -20.61
CA ARG A 97 -17.33 -33.22 -21.29
C ARG A 97 -17.50 -31.99 -20.37
N ILE A 98 -18.57 -31.94 -19.56
CA ILE A 98 -18.76 -30.89 -18.55
C ILE A 98 -17.58 -30.86 -17.57
N LYS A 99 -17.14 -32.00 -17.05
CA LYS A 99 -16.01 -32.06 -16.11
C LYS A 99 -14.70 -31.56 -16.74
N GLU A 100 -14.45 -31.92 -18.00
CA GLU A 100 -13.28 -31.44 -18.75
C GLU A 100 -13.32 -29.93 -18.90
N LEU A 101 -14.46 -29.37 -19.35
CA LEU A 101 -14.64 -27.92 -19.51
C LEU A 101 -14.53 -27.17 -18.18
N GLU A 102 -15.08 -27.71 -17.10
CA GLU A 102 -14.95 -27.13 -15.77
C GLU A 102 -13.50 -27.09 -15.26
N GLN A 103 -12.69 -28.07 -15.65
CA GLN A 103 -11.25 -28.05 -15.33
C GLN A 103 -10.52 -26.96 -16.12
N ILE A 104 -10.82 -26.81 -17.41
CA ILE A 104 -10.25 -25.75 -18.25
C ILE A 104 -10.72 -24.38 -17.73
N LEU A 105 -12.01 -24.26 -17.40
CA LEU A 105 -12.58 -23.02 -16.86
C LEU A 105 -11.87 -22.57 -15.59
N ARG A 106 -11.61 -23.47 -14.64
CA ARG A 106 -10.84 -23.15 -13.43
C ARG A 106 -9.43 -22.62 -13.73
N ALA A 107 -8.76 -23.19 -14.71
CA ALA A 107 -7.44 -22.72 -15.13
C ALA A 107 -7.50 -21.31 -15.76
N VAL A 108 -8.51 -21.06 -16.59
CA VAL A 108 -8.74 -19.72 -17.20
C VAL A 108 -9.13 -18.68 -16.15
N GLU A 109 -9.94 -19.06 -15.16
CA GLU A 109 -10.31 -18.17 -14.05
C GLU A 109 -9.11 -17.79 -13.18
N ALA A 110 -8.23 -18.74 -12.87
CA ALA A 110 -6.99 -18.46 -12.14
C ALA A 110 -6.05 -17.53 -12.93
N GLU A 111 -5.94 -17.74 -14.25
CA GLU A 111 -5.14 -16.87 -15.11
C GLU A 111 -5.76 -15.46 -15.24
N GLN A 112 -7.08 -15.36 -15.36
CA GLN A 112 -7.80 -14.09 -15.37
C GLN A 112 -7.55 -13.29 -14.08
N GLU A 113 -7.64 -13.96 -12.92
CA GLU A 113 -7.36 -13.34 -11.62
C GLU A 113 -5.91 -12.83 -11.54
N ARG A 114 -4.94 -13.67 -11.93
CA ARG A 114 -3.52 -13.27 -11.97
C ARG A 114 -3.30 -12.04 -12.85
N LEU A 115 -3.85 -12.03 -14.07
CA LEU A 115 -3.71 -10.90 -15.00
C LEU A 115 -4.41 -9.64 -14.48
N ALA A 116 -5.57 -9.76 -13.83
CA ALA A 116 -6.28 -8.63 -13.23
C ALA A 116 -5.46 -7.93 -12.14
N LEU A 117 -4.60 -8.66 -11.42
CA LEU A 117 -3.69 -8.10 -10.43
C LEU A 117 -2.54 -7.29 -11.05
N GLU A 118 -2.24 -7.47 -12.33
CA GLU A 118 -1.20 -6.70 -13.03
C GLU A 118 -1.72 -5.36 -13.57
N ILE A 119 -3.04 -5.15 -13.63
CA ILE A 119 -3.63 -3.92 -14.17
C ILE A 119 -3.49 -2.78 -13.15
N PRO A 120 -2.80 -1.68 -13.48
CA PRO A 120 -2.68 -0.52 -12.61
C PRO A 120 -3.99 0.25 -12.47
N ASN A 121 -4.07 1.11 -11.46
CA ASN A 121 -5.18 2.04 -11.32
C ASN A 121 -5.18 3.09 -12.44
N ILE A 122 -6.35 3.63 -12.74
CA ILE A 122 -6.54 4.68 -13.74
C ILE A 122 -6.13 6.02 -13.11
N PRO A 123 -5.15 6.75 -13.69
CA PRO A 123 -4.80 8.08 -13.22
C PRO A 123 -5.97 9.06 -13.32
N ASP A 124 -6.21 9.82 -12.25
CA ASP A 124 -7.20 10.90 -12.24
C ASP A 124 -6.95 11.91 -13.38
N ALA A 125 -8.00 12.58 -13.85
CA ALA A 125 -7.90 13.54 -14.94
C ALA A 125 -6.94 14.71 -14.62
N SER A 126 -6.83 15.09 -13.34
CA SER A 126 -5.93 16.16 -12.88
C SER A 126 -4.47 15.72 -12.71
N THR A 127 -4.17 14.43 -12.79
CA THR A 127 -2.79 13.89 -12.70
C THR A 127 -2.00 14.31 -13.95
N PRO A 128 -0.81 14.91 -13.82
CA PRO A 128 0.03 15.26 -14.97
C PRO A 128 0.41 14.03 -15.80
N VAL A 129 0.56 14.23 -17.10
CA VAL A 129 1.11 13.20 -18.00
C VAL A 129 2.64 13.29 -17.90
N GLY A 130 3.29 12.15 -17.73
CA GLY A 130 4.75 12.07 -17.60
C GLY A 130 5.18 10.72 -17.08
N THR A 131 6.48 10.42 -17.18
CA THR A 131 7.08 9.13 -16.81
C THR A 131 8.32 9.27 -15.93
N THR A 132 8.77 10.51 -15.69
CA THR A 132 9.97 10.81 -14.91
C THR A 132 9.71 11.89 -13.86
N GLU A 133 10.56 11.98 -12.84
CA GLU A 133 10.45 12.94 -11.74
C GLU A 133 10.46 14.40 -12.22
N GLU A 134 11.15 14.71 -13.31
CA GLU A 134 11.20 16.07 -13.89
C GLU A 134 9.86 16.55 -14.44
N GLU A 135 8.93 15.62 -14.70
CA GLU A 135 7.59 15.93 -15.22
C GLU A 135 6.55 16.08 -14.08
N ASN A 136 6.98 15.95 -12.83
CA ASN A 136 6.17 16.27 -11.65
C ASN A 136 5.94 17.79 -11.57
N VAL A 137 4.77 18.20 -11.08
CA VAL A 137 4.40 19.62 -11.01
C VAL A 137 4.47 20.10 -9.56
N ILE A 138 5.31 21.11 -9.30
CA ILE A 138 5.32 21.77 -7.98
C ILE A 138 4.07 22.65 -7.88
N VAL A 139 3.17 22.28 -6.96
CA VAL A 139 1.87 22.94 -6.78
C VAL A 139 1.84 23.87 -5.56
N ARG A 140 2.77 23.72 -4.63
CA ARG A 140 2.88 24.53 -3.41
C ARG A 140 4.30 24.51 -2.85
N GLU A 141 4.68 25.60 -2.21
CA GLU A 141 5.93 25.72 -1.45
C GLU A 141 5.62 26.36 -0.09
N TRP A 142 6.36 25.97 0.95
CA TRP A 142 6.24 26.54 2.28
C TRP A 142 7.61 26.68 2.95
N GLY A 143 7.80 27.79 3.64
CA GLY A 143 9.05 28.13 4.32
C GLY A 143 10.17 28.51 3.35
N GLU A 144 11.20 29.15 3.88
CA GLU A 144 12.39 29.51 3.12
C GLU A 144 13.59 28.67 3.62
N PRO A 145 14.40 28.09 2.70
CA PRO A 145 15.65 27.43 3.07
C PRO A 145 16.53 28.37 3.90
N ARG A 146 17.00 27.89 5.06
CA ARG A 146 17.92 28.63 5.91
C ARG A 146 19.19 28.97 5.14
N LYS A 147 19.64 30.22 5.23
CA LYS A 147 20.95 30.64 4.77
C LYS A 147 21.96 30.45 5.91
N PHE A 148 23.07 29.81 5.58
CA PHE A 148 24.16 29.55 6.52
C PHE A 148 25.30 30.51 6.22
N ASP A 149 25.97 31.00 7.27
CA ASP A 149 27.22 31.77 7.15
C ASP A 149 28.46 30.86 7.09
N PHE A 150 28.24 29.55 7.07
CA PHE A 150 29.24 28.47 6.95
C PHE A 150 28.77 27.43 5.93
N GLU A 151 29.66 26.55 5.48
CA GLU A 151 29.33 25.46 4.58
C GLU A 151 28.55 24.37 5.33
N PRO A 152 27.25 24.14 5.00
CA PRO A 152 26.45 23.14 5.68
C PRO A 152 26.91 21.74 5.34
N LYS A 153 27.05 20.88 6.36
CA LYS A 153 27.46 19.48 6.22
C LYS A 153 26.23 18.60 5.94
N PRO A 154 26.42 17.51 5.19
CA PRO A 154 25.36 16.52 4.99
C PRO A 154 25.12 15.69 6.27
N HIS A 155 23.92 15.18 6.44
CA HIS A 155 23.45 14.49 7.66
C HIS A 155 24.34 13.34 8.10
N TRP A 156 24.95 12.59 7.18
CA TRP A 156 25.84 11.47 7.52
C TRP A 156 27.14 11.93 8.20
N GLU A 157 27.63 13.10 7.87
CA GLU A 157 28.80 13.68 8.55
C GLU A 157 28.44 14.23 9.93
N ILE A 158 27.35 14.97 10.03
CA ILE A 158 26.83 15.49 11.29
C ILE A 158 26.57 14.34 12.27
N ALA A 159 25.85 13.31 11.81
CA ALA A 159 25.45 12.17 12.64
C ALA A 159 26.64 11.35 13.18
N VAL A 160 27.68 11.18 12.36
CA VAL A 160 28.92 10.49 12.78
C VAL A 160 29.74 11.37 13.72
N ASN A 161 29.92 12.67 13.42
CA ASN A 161 30.67 13.58 14.25
C ASN A 161 30.10 13.75 15.64
N LEU A 162 28.77 13.76 15.76
CA LEU A 162 28.05 13.81 17.05
C LEU A 162 27.89 12.43 17.72
N ASP A 163 28.40 11.38 17.10
CA ASP A 163 28.26 9.97 17.56
C ASP A 163 26.81 9.55 17.85
N ILE A 164 25.85 10.09 17.07
CA ILE A 164 24.40 9.81 17.21
C ILE A 164 23.86 8.76 16.25
N VAL A 165 24.63 8.42 15.19
CA VAL A 165 24.35 7.28 14.29
C VAL A 165 25.65 6.54 13.99
N ASP A 166 25.61 5.20 14.00
CA ASP A 166 26.76 4.32 13.78
C ASP A 166 26.48 3.37 12.61
N PHE A 167 26.99 3.70 11.44
CA PHE A 167 26.86 2.88 10.24
C PHE A 167 27.81 1.68 10.23
N GLU A 168 29.02 1.83 10.84
CA GLU A 168 30.02 0.76 10.85
C GLU A 168 29.58 -0.42 11.72
N ARG A 169 29.02 -0.15 12.90
CA ARG A 169 28.49 -1.20 13.78
C ARG A 169 27.20 -1.80 13.22
N ALA A 170 26.37 -1.01 12.55
CA ALA A 170 25.21 -1.53 11.83
C ALA A 170 25.62 -2.54 10.75
N ALA A 171 26.68 -2.23 9.99
CA ALA A 171 27.21 -3.14 8.96
C ALA A 171 27.70 -4.47 9.54
N LYS A 172 28.23 -4.49 10.78
CA LYS A 172 28.60 -5.74 11.49
C LYS A 172 27.39 -6.59 11.88
N ILE A 173 26.25 -5.96 12.12
CA ILE A 173 25.02 -6.64 12.54
C ILE A 173 24.27 -7.20 11.33
N ALA A 174 24.09 -6.39 10.28
CA ALA A 174 23.13 -6.69 9.21
C ALA A 174 23.66 -6.40 7.79
N GLY A 175 24.88 -5.92 7.63
CA GLY A 175 25.44 -5.52 6.33
C GLY A 175 25.20 -4.05 6.00
N ALA A 176 25.34 -3.69 4.73
CA ALA A 176 25.14 -2.33 4.26
C ALA A 176 23.65 -1.94 4.29
N ASN A 177 23.37 -0.63 4.21
CA ASN A 177 22.03 -0.02 4.20
C ASN A 177 21.22 -0.23 5.51
N PHE A 178 21.93 -0.34 6.63
CA PHE A 178 21.39 -0.31 7.98
C PHE A 178 22.10 0.72 8.83
N GLU A 179 21.50 1.16 9.92
CA GLU A 179 22.04 2.11 10.88
C GLU A 179 21.77 1.68 12.32
N VAL A 180 22.60 2.17 13.22
CA VAL A 180 22.35 2.10 14.67
C VAL A 180 22.25 3.53 15.20
N PHE A 181 21.08 3.95 15.60
CA PHE A 181 20.91 5.20 16.34
C PHE A 181 21.42 5.03 17.77
N LYS A 182 22.21 5.98 18.25
CA LYS A 182 22.77 5.97 19.59
C LYS A 182 22.41 7.23 20.35
N GLY A 183 22.30 7.12 21.64
CA GLY A 183 22.24 8.25 22.54
C GLY A 183 21.21 9.30 22.18
N ALA A 184 21.64 10.54 21.99
CA ALA A 184 20.78 11.63 21.58
C ALA A 184 20.10 11.36 20.24
N GLY A 185 20.74 10.62 19.32
CA GLY A 185 20.13 10.20 18.07
C GLY A 185 18.97 9.22 18.27
N ALA A 186 19.14 8.22 19.13
CA ALA A 186 18.06 7.30 19.48
C ALA A 186 16.90 8.01 20.20
N LEU A 187 17.22 9.00 21.03
CA LEU A 187 16.23 9.85 21.70
C LEU A 187 15.45 10.71 20.69
N LEU A 188 16.15 11.40 19.76
CA LEU A 188 15.53 12.21 18.71
C LEU A 188 14.64 11.37 17.79
N ARG A 189 15.11 10.16 17.37
CA ARG A 189 14.31 9.21 16.59
C ARG A 189 12.99 8.86 17.31
N ARG A 190 13.05 8.51 18.59
CA ARG A 190 11.85 8.21 19.40
C ARG A 190 10.97 9.43 19.62
N ALA A 191 11.57 10.61 19.83
CA ALA A 191 10.87 11.89 19.97
C ALA A 191 10.04 12.19 18.71
N LEU A 192 10.61 11.99 17.52
CA LEU A 192 9.92 12.15 16.23
C LEU A 192 8.71 11.21 16.11
N ILE A 193 8.90 9.93 16.42
CA ILE A 193 7.81 8.94 16.35
C ILE A 193 6.66 9.35 17.27
N ASN A 194 6.96 9.65 18.54
CA ASN A 194 5.95 10.02 19.52
C ASN A 194 5.25 11.33 19.16
N PHE A 195 6.01 12.33 18.70
CA PHE A 195 5.46 13.62 18.27
C PHE A 195 4.47 13.44 17.11
N MET A 196 4.82 12.66 16.07
CA MET A 196 3.95 12.44 14.92
C MET A 196 2.69 11.64 15.30
N LEU A 197 2.83 10.59 16.13
CA LEU A 197 1.67 9.85 16.64
C LEU A 197 0.75 10.73 17.49
N ASP A 198 1.29 11.51 18.42
CA ASP A 198 0.52 12.43 19.26
C ASP A 198 -0.21 13.49 18.41
N LEU A 199 0.47 14.06 17.41
CA LEU A 199 -0.12 15.04 16.51
C LEU A 199 -1.31 14.46 15.74
N HIS A 200 -1.12 13.29 15.13
CA HIS A 200 -2.17 12.69 14.31
C HIS A 200 -3.34 12.17 15.14
N THR A 201 -3.09 11.66 16.34
CA THR A 201 -4.18 11.16 17.22
C THR A 201 -4.93 12.29 17.91
N ARG A 202 -4.22 13.31 18.44
CA ARG A 202 -4.83 14.36 19.28
C ARG A 202 -5.39 15.53 18.49
N GLU A 203 -4.71 15.94 17.39
CA GLU A 203 -5.12 17.12 16.61
C GLU A 203 -5.87 16.73 15.34
N HIS A 204 -5.48 15.63 14.67
CA HIS A 204 -6.06 15.22 13.39
C HIS A 204 -7.13 14.13 13.52
N GLY A 205 -7.37 13.59 14.72
CA GLY A 205 -8.45 12.66 15.00
C GLY A 205 -8.27 11.24 14.47
N TYR A 206 -7.03 10.81 14.17
CA TYR A 206 -6.74 9.43 13.78
C TYR A 206 -6.78 8.48 14.98
N THR A 207 -7.24 7.26 14.73
CA THR A 207 -7.10 6.15 15.67
C THR A 207 -5.74 5.50 15.50
N GLU A 208 -4.92 5.46 16.58
CA GLU A 208 -3.67 4.74 16.55
C GLU A 208 -3.89 3.24 16.48
N ALA A 209 -3.18 2.58 15.56
CA ALA A 209 -3.14 1.14 15.42
C ALA A 209 -1.70 0.63 15.49
N ALA A 210 -1.47 -0.49 16.16
CA ALA A 210 -0.15 -1.16 16.24
C ALA A 210 -0.23 -2.53 15.55
N PRO A 211 -0.15 -2.58 14.21
CA PRO A 211 -0.32 -3.82 13.46
C PRO A 211 0.93 -4.70 13.52
N PRO A 212 0.79 -6.02 13.22
CA PRO A 212 1.93 -6.90 12.99
C PRO A 212 2.80 -6.41 11.83
N VAL A 213 4.12 -6.59 11.96
CA VAL A 213 5.09 -6.29 10.89
C VAL A 213 5.34 -7.49 9.96
N LEU A 214 4.83 -8.66 10.30
CA LEU A 214 4.77 -9.84 9.44
C LEU A 214 3.35 -9.97 8.88
N ALA A 215 3.22 -9.96 7.56
CA ALA A 215 1.95 -10.05 6.86
C ALA A 215 1.90 -11.25 5.92
N ARG A 216 0.71 -11.80 5.72
CA ARG A 216 0.46 -12.86 4.75
C ARG A 216 0.56 -12.32 3.33
N ARG A 217 0.84 -13.19 2.36
CA ARG A 217 0.84 -12.86 0.92
C ARG A 217 -0.40 -12.08 0.49
N ASP A 218 -1.58 -12.53 0.90
CA ASP A 218 -2.85 -11.88 0.56
C ASP A 218 -2.93 -10.42 1.05
N SER A 219 -2.27 -10.09 2.18
CA SER A 219 -2.26 -8.72 2.68
C SER A 219 -1.44 -7.79 1.78
N LEU A 220 -0.33 -8.30 1.22
CA LEU A 220 0.48 -7.55 0.28
C LEU A 220 -0.19 -7.49 -1.12
N ILE A 221 -0.95 -8.51 -1.50
CA ILE A 221 -1.79 -8.47 -2.71
C ILE A 221 -2.87 -7.39 -2.57
N ALA A 222 -3.56 -7.34 -1.44
CA ALA A 222 -4.63 -6.37 -1.19
C ALA A 222 -4.13 -4.92 -1.27
N SER A 223 -2.99 -4.61 -0.67
CA SER A 223 -2.37 -3.28 -0.73
C SER A 223 -1.72 -2.95 -2.08
N GLY A 224 -1.45 -3.96 -2.94
CA GLY A 224 -0.87 -3.77 -4.28
C GLY A 224 0.64 -3.95 -4.36
N HIS A 225 1.31 -4.34 -3.28
CA HIS A 225 2.75 -4.63 -3.29
C HIS A 225 3.06 -5.93 -4.04
N LEU A 226 2.16 -6.91 -3.99
CA LEU A 226 2.25 -8.14 -4.79
C LEU A 226 1.20 -8.15 -5.90
N PRO A 227 1.48 -8.85 -7.02
CA PRO A 227 2.69 -9.63 -7.34
C PRO A 227 3.87 -8.79 -7.83
N LYS A 228 3.66 -7.55 -8.26
CA LYS A 228 4.64 -6.74 -9.04
C LYS A 228 6.00 -6.55 -8.34
N PHE A 229 6.01 -6.34 -7.03
CA PHE A 229 7.22 -6.02 -6.27
C PHE A 229 7.71 -7.16 -5.38
N GLU A 230 7.41 -8.43 -5.72
CA GLU A 230 7.78 -9.58 -4.89
C GLU A 230 9.29 -9.69 -4.66
N GLU A 231 10.10 -9.37 -5.66
CA GLU A 231 11.57 -9.40 -5.55
C GLU A 231 12.17 -8.31 -4.65
N ASP A 232 11.39 -7.26 -4.36
CA ASP A 232 11.78 -6.16 -3.48
C ASP A 232 11.33 -6.36 -2.02
N GLN A 233 10.67 -7.48 -1.72
CA GLN A 233 10.16 -7.81 -0.40
C GLN A 233 11.08 -8.77 0.37
N PHE A 234 11.19 -8.58 1.68
CA PHE A 234 11.78 -9.57 2.58
C PHE A 234 10.77 -10.69 2.84
N HIS A 235 11.00 -11.86 2.25
CA HIS A 235 10.11 -13.01 2.28
C HIS A 235 10.58 -14.09 3.25
N VAL A 236 9.73 -14.44 4.22
CA VAL A 236 9.89 -15.59 5.12
C VAL A 236 9.25 -16.80 4.49
N ARG A 237 10.05 -17.62 3.80
CA ARG A 237 9.59 -18.68 2.88
C ARG A 237 8.86 -19.82 3.58
N GLU A 238 9.24 -20.14 4.82
CA GLU A 238 8.72 -21.30 5.56
C GLU A 238 7.22 -21.24 5.78
N ASN A 239 6.64 -20.07 5.90
CA ASN A 239 5.20 -19.86 6.14
C ASN A 239 4.54 -18.86 5.20
N ASP A 240 5.24 -18.52 4.10
CA ASP A 240 4.79 -17.57 3.06
C ASP A 240 4.33 -16.22 3.63
N MET A 241 5.13 -15.68 4.55
CA MET A 241 4.92 -14.36 5.15
C MET A 241 5.99 -13.37 4.70
N PHE A 242 5.68 -12.09 4.80
CA PHE A 242 6.55 -10.99 4.37
C PHE A 242 6.72 -9.98 5.49
N LEU A 243 7.93 -9.44 5.64
CA LEU A 243 8.12 -8.20 6.40
C LEU A 243 7.47 -7.05 5.62
N ILE A 244 6.65 -6.25 6.28
CA ILE A 244 5.90 -5.19 5.60
C ILE A 244 6.81 -4.06 5.10
N PRO A 245 6.63 -3.57 3.85
CA PRO A 245 7.39 -2.44 3.33
C PRO A 245 6.85 -1.08 3.81
N THR A 246 5.67 -1.07 4.43
CA THR A 246 4.92 0.07 4.95
C THR A 246 3.76 -0.43 5.80
N ALA A 247 3.34 0.34 6.80
CA ALA A 247 2.14 0.02 7.58
C ALA A 247 0.86 0.01 6.73
N GLU A 248 0.84 0.69 5.58
CA GLU A 248 -0.24 0.61 4.58
C GLU A 248 -0.64 -0.84 4.29
N SER A 249 0.35 -1.76 4.13
CA SER A 249 0.09 -3.17 3.85
C SER A 249 -0.72 -3.87 4.94
N ALA A 250 -0.60 -3.44 6.18
CA ALA A 250 -1.39 -3.96 7.29
C ALA A 250 -2.71 -3.21 7.44
N LEU A 251 -2.68 -1.87 7.40
CA LEU A 251 -3.85 -1.01 7.61
C LEU A 251 -4.93 -1.22 6.54
N ALA A 252 -4.56 -1.40 5.27
CA ALA A 252 -5.48 -1.69 4.18
C ALA A 252 -6.28 -2.99 4.38
N ASN A 253 -5.82 -3.86 5.28
CA ASN A 253 -6.43 -5.15 5.57
C ASN A 253 -7.20 -5.21 6.89
N LEU A 254 -7.26 -4.12 7.67
CA LEU A 254 -7.99 -4.11 8.94
C LEU A 254 -9.46 -4.51 8.80
N HIS A 255 -10.07 -4.11 7.68
CA HIS A 255 -11.48 -4.37 7.35
C HIS A 255 -11.65 -5.32 6.16
N ARG A 256 -10.66 -6.18 5.90
CA ARG A 256 -10.76 -7.18 4.82
C ARG A 256 -12.02 -8.03 4.97
N ASP A 257 -12.74 -8.23 3.84
CA ASP A 257 -13.99 -9.00 3.76
C ASP A 257 -15.14 -8.46 4.61
N GLU A 258 -15.07 -7.21 5.05
CA GLU A 258 -16.12 -6.55 5.83
C GLU A 258 -17.02 -5.67 4.94
N ILE A 259 -18.26 -5.47 5.43
CA ILE A 259 -19.19 -4.50 4.91
C ILE A 259 -19.48 -3.49 6.04
N LEU A 260 -18.93 -2.29 5.88
CA LEU A 260 -19.04 -1.20 6.84
C LEU A 260 -20.38 -0.49 6.70
N GLU A 261 -20.83 0.19 7.75
CA GLU A 261 -21.98 1.10 7.68
C GLU A 261 -21.49 2.50 7.30
N ALA A 262 -22.24 3.21 6.43
CA ALA A 262 -21.82 4.52 5.92
C ALA A 262 -21.58 5.55 7.02
N GLU A 263 -22.32 5.47 8.13
CA GLU A 263 -22.20 6.38 9.27
C GLU A 263 -20.87 6.24 10.01
N THR A 264 -20.15 5.13 9.82
CA THR A 264 -18.81 4.92 10.42
C THR A 264 -17.69 5.56 9.61
N LEU A 265 -17.97 5.95 8.36
CA LEU A 265 -16.97 6.56 7.48
C LEU A 265 -16.92 8.10 7.65
N PRO A 266 -15.76 8.72 7.58
CA PRO A 266 -14.43 8.13 7.32
C PRO A 266 -13.85 7.37 8.52
N LEU A 267 -13.23 6.20 8.28
CA LEU A 267 -12.36 5.56 9.27
C LEU A 267 -10.92 5.98 9.00
N THR A 268 -10.25 6.50 10.04
CA THR A 268 -8.91 7.07 9.94
C THR A 268 -7.98 6.40 10.93
N TYR A 269 -6.87 5.83 10.42
CA TYR A 269 -5.89 5.12 11.23
C TYR A 269 -4.50 5.72 11.05
N VAL A 270 -3.72 5.74 12.12
CA VAL A 270 -2.28 6.05 12.09
C VAL A 270 -1.52 4.91 12.75
N ALA A 271 -0.40 4.52 12.17
CA ALA A 271 0.46 3.48 12.72
C ALA A 271 1.94 3.83 12.58
N TYR A 272 2.70 3.60 13.64
CA TYR A 272 4.15 3.51 13.56
C TYR A 272 4.56 2.06 13.33
N THR A 273 5.39 1.81 12.32
CA THR A 273 6.04 0.51 12.13
C THR A 273 7.48 0.66 11.62
N PRO A 274 8.40 -0.26 11.98
CA PRO A 274 9.52 -0.53 11.11
C PRO A 274 9.00 -1.04 9.76
N CYS A 275 9.66 -0.62 8.69
CA CYS A 275 9.34 -0.96 7.31
C CYS A 275 10.57 -1.57 6.66
N PHE A 276 10.36 -2.53 5.75
CA PHE A 276 11.44 -3.32 5.16
C PHE A 276 11.36 -3.32 3.64
N ARG A 277 12.44 -2.87 2.95
CA ARG A 277 12.51 -2.84 1.49
C ARG A 277 13.88 -3.34 1.05
N TYR A 278 13.93 -4.24 0.08
CA TYR A 278 15.20 -4.78 -0.44
C TYR A 278 15.92 -3.79 -1.37
N GLU A 279 15.23 -2.72 -1.81
CA GLU A 279 15.73 -1.62 -2.63
C GLU A 279 16.42 -2.08 -3.94
N LYS A 280 16.00 -3.20 -4.53
CA LYS A 280 16.56 -3.76 -5.76
C LYS A 280 16.46 -2.83 -6.97
N PHE A 281 15.37 -2.04 -7.03
CA PHE A 281 15.06 -1.15 -8.15
C PHE A 281 15.61 0.27 -7.99
N SER A 282 16.46 0.51 -6.99
CA SER A 282 17.01 1.84 -6.68
C SER A 282 18.43 2.07 -7.19
N ALA A 283 18.95 1.21 -8.07
CA ALA A 283 20.29 1.34 -8.64
C ALA A 283 20.49 2.72 -9.29
N GLY A 284 21.55 3.43 -8.87
CA GLY A 284 21.90 4.78 -9.37
C GLY A 284 21.21 5.94 -8.65
N LYS A 285 20.27 5.69 -7.69
CA LYS A 285 19.68 6.74 -6.86
C LYS A 285 20.54 7.02 -5.62
N GLU A 286 20.41 8.25 -5.05
CA GLU A 286 21.11 8.63 -3.82
C GLU A 286 20.76 7.65 -2.68
N SER A 287 21.79 7.03 -2.10
CA SER A 287 21.60 6.03 -1.03
C SER A 287 22.46 6.29 0.21
N ARG A 288 23.25 7.38 0.22
CA ARG A 288 24.19 7.65 1.31
C ARG A 288 23.46 8.10 2.57
N GLY A 289 23.93 7.65 3.73
CA GLY A 289 23.39 8.03 5.04
C GLY A 289 22.01 7.40 5.31
N LEU A 290 21.02 8.21 5.69
CA LEU A 290 19.68 7.79 6.12
C LEU A 290 18.62 7.87 5.00
N ILE A 291 19.01 8.02 3.73
CA ILE A 291 18.06 8.27 2.63
C ILE A 291 17.41 6.99 2.12
N ARG A 292 18.21 5.90 1.99
CA ARG A 292 17.73 4.59 1.53
C ARG A 292 18.29 3.49 2.40
N GLN A 293 17.39 2.83 3.11
CA GLN A 293 17.68 1.82 4.11
C GLN A 293 16.82 0.58 3.85
N PHE A 294 17.36 -0.61 4.14
CA PHE A 294 16.61 -1.86 4.05
C PHE A 294 15.59 -2.00 5.17
N GLN A 295 15.88 -1.38 6.31
CA GLN A 295 14.95 -1.22 7.42
C GLN A 295 14.89 0.27 7.78
N PHE A 296 13.70 0.83 7.86
CA PHE A 296 13.46 2.22 8.27
C PHE A 296 12.15 2.35 9.03
N ASP A 297 11.99 3.43 9.78
CA ASP A 297 10.78 3.71 10.53
C ASP A 297 9.87 4.65 9.77
N LYS A 298 8.57 4.40 9.85
CA LYS A 298 7.56 5.26 9.25
C LYS A 298 6.32 5.37 10.13
N VAL A 299 5.81 6.58 10.28
CA VAL A 299 4.44 6.81 10.73
C VAL A 299 3.58 6.89 9.49
N GLU A 300 2.54 6.09 9.41
CA GLU A 300 1.66 5.96 8.25
C GLU A 300 0.23 6.32 8.63
N MET A 301 -0.38 7.19 7.85
CA MET A 301 -1.80 7.52 7.89
C MET A 301 -2.57 6.72 6.85
N PHE A 302 -3.73 6.21 7.20
CA PHE A 302 -4.60 5.46 6.28
C PHE A 302 -6.07 5.82 6.50
N LYS A 303 -6.83 5.98 5.40
CA LYS A 303 -8.25 6.29 5.47
C LYS A 303 -9.08 5.33 4.63
N PHE A 304 -10.25 4.92 5.18
CA PHE A 304 -11.35 4.33 4.43
C PHE A 304 -12.46 5.37 4.35
N VAL A 305 -12.91 5.70 3.13
CA VAL A 305 -13.83 6.80 2.91
C VAL A 305 -14.89 6.45 1.87
N THR A 306 -15.96 7.25 1.79
CA THR A 306 -16.91 7.13 0.70
C THR A 306 -16.32 7.67 -0.61
N PRO A 307 -16.77 7.17 -1.78
CA PRO A 307 -16.28 7.64 -3.08
C PRO A 307 -16.39 9.17 -3.27
N GLU A 308 -17.46 9.76 -2.79
CA GLU A 308 -17.77 11.19 -2.99
C GLU A 308 -16.80 12.11 -2.25
N THR A 309 -16.30 11.67 -1.09
CA THR A 309 -15.42 12.49 -0.24
C THR A 309 -13.94 12.26 -0.52
N SER A 310 -13.57 11.23 -1.29
CA SER A 310 -12.19 10.72 -1.36
C SER A 310 -11.16 11.75 -1.85
N MET A 311 -11.51 12.65 -2.77
CA MET A 311 -10.59 13.70 -3.22
C MET A 311 -10.42 14.80 -2.16
N HIS A 312 -11.48 15.15 -1.43
CA HIS A 312 -11.40 16.06 -0.29
C HIS A 312 -10.56 15.46 0.84
N GLU A 313 -10.74 14.17 1.10
CA GLU A 313 -9.98 13.44 2.12
C GLU A 313 -8.50 13.29 1.76
N LEU A 314 -8.14 13.28 0.47
CA LEU A 314 -6.74 13.36 0.03
C LEU A 314 -6.11 14.69 0.42
N GLU A 315 -6.79 15.81 0.15
CA GLU A 315 -6.29 17.14 0.54
C GLU A 315 -6.20 17.29 2.08
N SER A 316 -7.15 16.73 2.82
CA SER A 316 -7.11 16.68 4.28
C SER A 316 -5.92 15.86 4.80
N LEU A 317 -5.68 14.67 4.26
CA LEU A 317 -4.57 13.80 4.62
C LEU A 317 -3.21 14.47 4.29
N LEU A 318 -3.13 15.12 3.12
CA LEU A 318 -1.98 15.90 2.70
C LEU A 318 -1.70 17.05 3.68
N GLY A 319 -2.74 17.82 4.06
CA GLY A 319 -2.61 18.90 5.06
C GLY A 319 -2.09 18.40 6.40
N ASN A 320 -2.46 17.19 6.81
CA ASN A 320 -1.95 16.56 8.04
C ASN A 320 -0.44 16.22 7.92
N ALA A 321 0.02 15.76 6.75
CA ALA A 321 1.44 15.54 6.50
C ALA A 321 2.21 16.87 6.46
N GLU A 322 1.71 17.89 5.76
CA GLU A 322 2.31 19.24 5.68
C GLU A 322 2.44 19.87 7.08
N ARG A 323 1.48 19.63 7.97
CA ARG A 323 1.50 20.15 9.34
C ARG A 323 2.72 19.68 10.13
N VAL A 324 3.19 18.43 9.89
CA VAL A 324 4.43 17.93 10.52
C VAL A 324 5.63 18.76 10.11
N TYR A 325 5.80 19.06 8.81
CA TYR A 325 6.89 19.93 8.31
C TYR A 325 6.84 21.33 8.92
N GLN A 326 5.64 21.90 8.98
CA GLN A 326 5.42 23.25 9.50
C GLN A 326 5.79 23.35 10.98
N LEU A 327 5.35 22.39 11.80
CA LEU A 327 5.67 22.35 13.22
C LEU A 327 7.16 22.07 13.47
N LEU A 328 7.80 21.28 12.61
CA LEU A 328 9.25 21.07 12.66
C LEU A 328 10.05 22.24 12.08
N GLY A 329 9.41 23.22 11.44
CA GLY A 329 10.10 24.34 10.80
C GLY A 329 10.96 23.94 9.60
N ILE A 330 10.60 22.87 8.90
CA ILE A 330 11.35 22.37 7.74
C ILE A 330 10.71 22.89 6.45
N PRO A 331 11.42 23.68 5.63
CA PRO A 331 10.92 24.12 4.33
C PRO A 331 10.64 22.95 3.41
N TYR A 332 9.51 23.00 2.70
CA TYR A 332 9.12 21.94 1.76
C TYR A 332 8.52 22.48 0.47
N LYS A 333 8.61 21.66 -0.57
CA LYS A 333 7.90 21.76 -1.85
C LYS A 333 6.92 20.61 -1.96
N LEU A 334 5.75 20.90 -2.50
CA LEU A 334 4.73 19.89 -2.76
C LEU A 334 4.70 19.57 -4.25
N ALA A 335 5.09 18.37 -4.62
CA ALA A 335 5.01 17.86 -5.98
C ALA A 335 3.73 17.06 -6.19
N LEU A 336 2.92 17.43 -7.19
CA LEU A 336 1.89 16.57 -7.75
C LEU A 336 2.57 15.63 -8.75
N LEU A 337 2.52 14.34 -8.46
CA LEU A 337 3.21 13.33 -9.26
C LEU A 337 2.56 13.14 -10.63
N CYS A 338 3.38 12.99 -11.65
CA CYS A 338 2.94 12.53 -12.96
C CYS A 338 2.56 11.03 -12.93
N ALA A 339 1.80 10.60 -13.91
CA ALA A 339 1.20 9.26 -13.90
C ALA A 339 2.21 8.10 -13.82
N GLY A 340 3.41 8.27 -14.42
CA GLY A 340 4.46 7.24 -14.42
C GLY A 340 5.17 7.08 -13.09
N GLU A 341 5.27 8.15 -12.29
CA GLU A 341 5.94 8.15 -10.98
C GLU A 341 5.04 7.63 -9.85
N MET A 342 3.71 7.67 -10.03
CA MET A 342 2.78 7.16 -9.02
C MET A 342 2.87 5.64 -8.83
N SER A 343 2.60 5.17 -7.61
CA SER A 343 2.40 3.75 -7.35
C SER A 343 1.30 3.17 -8.25
N VAL A 344 1.33 1.85 -8.49
CA VAL A 344 0.32 1.17 -9.33
C VAL A 344 -1.10 1.27 -8.75
N ALA A 345 -1.22 1.45 -7.45
CA ALA A 345 -2.49 1.56 -6.74
C ALA A 345 -3.08 2.98 -6.81
N ALA A 346 -2.24 4.01 -6.93
CA ALA A 346 -2.67 5.40 -6.86
C ALA A 346 -3.35 5.88 -8.15
N ALA A 347 -4.44 6.63 -8.00
CA ALA A 347 -5.05 7.42 -9.07
C ALA A 347 -4.53 8.87 -9.05
N LYS A 348 -4.19 9.39 -7.88
CA LYS A 348 -3.57 10.70 -7.68
C LYS A 348 -2.63 10.65 -6.49
N ALA A 349 -1.46 11.28 -6.60
CA ALA A 349 -0.48 11.30 -5.51
C ALA A 349 0.26 12.63 -5.45
N TYR A 350 0.65 12.99 -4.21
CA TYR A 350 1.47 14.15 -3.89
C TYR A 350 2.67 13.72 -3.05
N ASP A 351 3.85 14.27 -3.35
CA ASP A 351 5.07 14.06 -2.58
C ASP A 351 5.56 15.39 -1.98
N PRO A 352 5.36 15.59 -0.67
CA PRO A 352 6.03 16.66 0.07
C PRO A 352 7.53 16.37 0.17
N MET A 353 8.37 17.29 -0.35
CA MET A 353 9.82 17.20 -0.39
C MET A 353 10.46 18.25 0.53
N ALA A 354 11.32 17.83 1.47
CA ALA A 354 12.07 18.70 2.34
C ALA A 354 13.38 19.20 1.69
N TRP A 355 13.83 20.38 2.09
CA TRP A 355 15.15 20.88 1.73
C TRP A 355 16.26 20.26 2.58
N PHE A 356 17.33 19.83 1.93
CA PHE A 356 18.54 19.29 2.54
C PHE A 356 19.73 20.17 2.22
N PRO A 357 20.10 21.13 3.10
CA PRO A 357 21.14 22.11 2.82
C PRO A 357 22.53 21.53 2.62
N GLY A 358 22.89 20.43 3.30
CA GLY A 358 24.18 19.77 3.18
C GLY A 358 24.41 19.07 1.84
N THR A 359 23.33 18.73 1.14
CA THR A 359 23.38 18.12 -0.20
C THR A 359 22.89 19.07 -1.30
N GLY A 360 22.25 20.17 -0.95
CA GLY A 360 21.67 21.13 -1.88
C GLY A 360 20.49 20.55 -2.69
N LYS A 361 19.69 19.62 -2.10
CA LYS A 361 18.62 18.89 -2.80
C LYS A 361 17.30 18.96 -2.04
N TRP A 362 16.21 18.88 -2.79
CA TRP A 362 14.89 18.56 -2.27
C TRP A 362 14.71 17.05 -2.28
N MET A 363 14.23 16.47 -1.17
CA MET A 363 14.03 15.03 -1.05
C MET A 363 12.67 14.71 -0.43
N GLU A 364 11.99 13.72 -0.98
CA GLU A 364 10.71 13.20 -0.48
C GLU A 364 10.84 12.63 0.94
N LEU A 365 10.00 13.11 1.86
CA LEU A 365 9.81 12.55 3.20
C LEU A 365 8.43 11.90 3.37
N SER A 366 7.49 12.21 2.51
CA SER A 366 6.14 11.70 2.51
C SER A 366 5.64 11.49 1.09
N SER A 367 4.73 10.54 0.93
CA SER A 367 3.93 10.37 -0.28
C SER A 367 2.48 10.16 0.16
N CYS A 368 1.55 10.94 -0.41
CA CYS A 368 0.13 10.94 -0.08
C CYS A 368 -0.69 10.55 -1.30
N SER A 369 -1.41 9.42 -1.25
CA SER A 369 -2.08 8.83 -2.40
C SER A 369 -3.56 8.58 -2.15
N ASN A 370 -4.37 8.79 -3.19
CA ASN A 370 -5.74 8.27 -3.29
C ASN A 370 -5.76 7.07 -4.25
N CYS A 371 -6.12 5.91 -3.71
CA CYS A 371 -6.18 4.66 -4.46
C CYS A 371 -7.59 4.36 -5.00
N LEU A 372 -8.56 5.24 -4.79
CA LEU A 372 -9.96 5.01 -5.12
C LEU A 372 -10.42 3.63 -4.57
N ASP A 373 -11.19 2.89 -5.34
CA ASP A 373 -11.65 1.55 -4.95
C ASP A 373 -10.67 0.40 -5.27
N TRP A 374 -9.50 0.71 -5.82
CA TRP A 374 -8.58 -0.31 -6.35
C TRP A 374 -8.06 -1.28 -5.28
N GLN A 375 -7.66 -0.78 -4.11
CA GLN A 375 -7.25 -1.61 -2.97
C GLN A 375 -8.47 -2.26 -2.29
N ALA A 376 -9.56 -1.51 -2.13
CA ALA A 376 -10.79 -2.01 -1.53
C ALA A 376 -11.37 -3.21 -2.30
N ARG A 377 -11.27 -3.23 -3.64
CA ARG A 377 -11.65 -4.40 -4.46
C ARG A 377 -10.76 -5.61 -4.19
N ARG A 378 -9.47 -5.43 -3.95
CA ARG A 378 -8.54 -6.51 -3.63
C ARG A 378 -8.75 -7.05 -2.21
N ALA A 379 -8.99 -6.17 -1.25
CA ALA A 379 -9.27 -6.51 0.14
C ALA A 379 -10.74 -6.84 0.40
N ASN A 380 -11.63 -6.68 -0.60
CA ASN A 380 -13.08 -6.87 -0.48
C ASN A 380 -13.69 -6.04 0.65
N VAL A 381 -13.25 -4.78 0.82
CA VAL A 381 -13.80 -3.84 1.80
C VAL A 381 -14.92 -3.04 1.16
N ARG A 382 -16.12 -3.20 1.68
CA ARG A 382 -17.34 -2.57 1.15
C ARG A 382 -18.06 -1.77 2.24
N PHE A 383 -19.01 -0.95 1.84
CA PHE A 383 -19.92 -0.27 2.77
C PHE A 383 -21.34 -0.28 2.24
N ARG A 384 -22.31 -0.03 3.12
CA ARG A 384 -23.70 0.18 2.77
C ARG A 384 -24.12 1.60 3.12
N ARG A 385 -24.82 2.25 2.19
CA ARG A 385 -25.37 3.59 2.42
C ARG A 385 -26.49 3.59 3.45
N GLU A 386 -27.31 2.52 3.42
CA GLU A 386 -28.40 2.28 4.35
C GLU A 386 -28.71 0.77 4.47
N ARG A 387 -29.44 0.39 5.51
CA ARG A 387 -29.80 -1.01 5.75
C ARG A 387 -30.58 -1.59 4.55
N GLY A 388 -30.08 -2.67 3.96
CA GLY A 388 -30.68 -3.34 2.81
C GLY A 388 -30.19 -2.83 1.45
N ALA A 389 -29.45 -1.74 1.37
CA ALA A 389 -28.83 -1.28 0.13
C ALA A 389 -27.76 -2.26 -0.37
N LYS A 390 -27.52 -2.23 -1.67
CA LYS A 390 -26.43 -3.00 -2.28
C LYS A 390 -25.08 -2.45 -1.78
N PRO A 391 -24.16 -3.30 -1.30
CA PRO A 391 -22.84 -2.84 -0.89
C PRO A 391 -22.04 -2.27 -2.06
N GLU A 392 -21.32 -1.17 -1.78
CA GLU A 392 -20.37 -0.50 -2.66
C GLU A 392 -18.95 -0.65 -2.09
N PHE A 393 -17.90 -0.49 -2.93
CA PHE A 393 -16.53 -0.46 -2.42
C PHE A 393 -16.22 0.91 -1.82
N VAL A 394 -15.51 0.91 -0.68
CA VAL A 394 -14.94 2.13 -0.13
C VAL A 394 -13.79 2.62 -1.02
N HIS A 395 -13.40 3.89 -0.88
CA HIS A 395 -12.11 4.38 -1.37
C HIS A 395 -11.08 4.32 -0.25
N THR A 396 -9.82 4.08 -0.61
CA THR A 396 -8.69 4.05 0.34
C THR A 396 -7.68 5.14 0.01
N LEU A 397 -7.13 5.73 1.06
CA LEU A 397 -6.08 6.73 0.98
C LEU A 397 -4.98 6.37 1.96
N ASN A 398 -3.73 6.62 1.57
CA ASN A 398 -2.59 6.44 2.44
C ASN A 398 -1.65 7.64 2.33
N GLY A 399 -0.87 7.89 3.38
CA GLY A 399 0.16 8.90 3.36
C GLY A 399 1.10 8.78 4.54
N SER A 400 2.39 9.07 4.30
CA SER A 400 3.35 9.06 5.39
C SER A 400 3.21 10.30 6.25
N GLY A 401 3.17 10.10 7.52
CA GLY A 401 3.12 11.19 8.45
C GLY A 401 4.33 11.35 9.38
N LEU A 402 5.57 11.07 9.05
CA LEU A 402 6.46 10.99 7.90
C LEU A 402 7.40 9.76 7.98
N ALA A 403 8.35 9.64 7.01
CA ALA A 403 9.49 8.74 7.10
C ALA A 403 10.50 9.23 8.15
N VAL A 404 10.65 8.51 9.27
CA VAL A 404 11.40 8.98 10.46
C VAL A 404 12.87 9.24 10.17
N GLY A 405 13.55 8.31 9.47
CA GLY A 405 14.97 8.44 9.15
C GLY A 405 15.28 9.64 8.26
N ARG A 406 14.48 9.88 7.22
CA ARG A 406 14.62 11.06 6.35
C ARG A 406 14.27 12.35 7.09
N THR A 407 13.24 12.35 7.94
CA THR A 407 12.88 13.52 8.78
C THR A 407 13.98 13.84 9.78
N PHE A 408 14.57 12.82 10.40
CA PHE A 408 15.76 12.97 11.25
C PHE A 408 16.91 13.64 10.49
N ALA A 409 17.22 13.13 9.29
CA ALA A 409 18.28 13.69 8.44
C ALA A 409 17.99 15.16 8.06
N ALA A 410 16.76 15.48 7.68
CA ALA A 410 16.33 16.85 7.37
C ALA A 410 16.48 17.79 8.59
N ILE A 411 16.13 17.32 9.80
CA ILE A 411 16.30 18.11 11.03
C ILE A 411 17.77 18.41 11.27
N ILE A 412 18.63 17.40 11.30
CA ILE A 412 20.05 17.63 11.65
C ILE A 412 20.77 18.49 10.60
N GLU A 413 20.36 18.44 9.33
CA GLU A 413 20.91 19.34 8.31
C GLU A 413 20.38 20.78 8.43
N ASN A 414 19.06 20.98 8.63
CA ASN A 414 18.48 22.31 8.71
C ASN A 414 18.81 23.04 10.02
N TYR A 415 19.03 22.30 11.11
CA TYR A 415 19.25 22.85 12.45
C TYR A 415 20.72 22.78 12.91
N GLN A 416 21.66 22.40 12.02
CA GLN A 416 23.10 22.41 12.32
C GLN A 416 23.63 23.80 12.65
N GLN A 417 24.63 23.89 13.51
CA GLN A 417 25.29 25.11 13.90
C GLN A 417 26.77 25.06 13.49
N GLU A 418 27.43 26.25 13.44
CA GLU A 418 28.85 26.36 13.07
C GLU A 418 29.77 25.57 14.00
N ASP A 419 29.41 25.45 15.28
CA ASP A 419 30.14 24.68 16.30
C ASP A 419 29.95 23.15 16.15
N GLY A 420 29.26 22.67 15.13
CA GLY A 420 29.00 21.25 14.86
C GLY A 420 27.79 20.68 15.61
N SER A 421 27.16 21.42 16.48
CA SER A 421 25.97 21.01 17.20
C SER A 421 24.70 21.14 16.36
N VAL A 422 23.58 20.60 16.88
CA VAL A 422 22.26 20.68 16.25
C VAL A 422 21.26 21.25 17.26
N THR A 423 20.58 22.34 16.89
CA THR A 423 19.46 22.86 17.68
C THR A 423 18.26 21.90 17.60
N VAL A 424 17.63 21.63 18.73
CA VAL A 424 16.41 20.80 18.76
C VAL A 424 15.20 21.67 18.41
N PRO A 425 14.40 21.29 17.39
CA PRO A 425 13.14 21.97 17.10
C PRO A 425 12.28 22.11 18.35
N GLU A 426 11.65 23.25 18.54
CA GLU A 426 10.92 23.59 19.76
C GLU A 426 9.87 22.54 20.13
N VAL A 427 9.11 22.09 19.13
CA VAL A 427 8.05 21.07 19.30
C VAL A 427 8.57 19.72 19.81
N LEU A 428 9.86 19.40 19.60
CA LEU A 428 10.47 18.15 20.05
C LEU A 428 11.13 18.23 21.43
N ARG A 429 11.35 19.45 21.98
CA ARG A 429 12.07 19.62 23.25
C ARG A 429 11.41 18.88 24.41
N GLY A 430 10.07 18.89 24.49
CA GLY A 430 9.33 18.15 25.50
C GLY A 430 9.57 16.63 25.42
N TYR A 431 9.61 16.08 24.22
CA TYR A 431 9.89 14.66 23.97
C TYR A 431 11.36 14.28 24.20
N MET A 432 12.25 15.28 24.23
CA MET A 432 13.68 15.11 24.49
C MET A 432 14.09 15.54 25.91
N GLY A 433 13.14 15.56 26.86
CA GLY A 433 13.40 15.90 28.25
C GLY A 433 13.81 17.35 28.50
N GLY A 434 13.40 18.28 27.60
CA GLY A 434 13.72 19.72 27.67
C GLY A 434 15.03 20.10 26.98
N ALA A 435 15.68 19.17 26.26
CA ALA A 435 16.90 19.49 25.52
C ALA A 435 16.65 20.52 24.41
N SER A 436 17.44 21.59 24.36
CA SER A 436 17.39 22.58 23.30
C SER A 436 18.47 22.38 22.23
N LYS A 437 19.50 21.56 22.51
CA LYS A 437 20.66 21.36 21.63
C LYS A 437 21.23 19.94 21.78
N ILE A 438 21.72 19.38 20.69
CA ILE A 438 22.54 18.18 20.66
C ILE A 438 23.96 18.63 20.33
N GLY A 439 24.92 18.37 21.22
CA GLY A 439 26.30 18.80 21.07
C GLY A 439 27.30 17.68 21.32
N ASP A 440 28.57 17.97 21.03
CA ASP A 440 29.71 17.10 21.28
C ASP A 440 30.35 17.47 22.63
N GLN A 441 29.93 16.81 23.69
CA GLN A 441 30.70 16.81 24.96
C GLN A 441 30.91 15.39 25.45
N GLY A 442 31.67 14.60 24.67
CA GLY A 442 32.03 13.24 25.05
C GLY A 442 30.87 12.26 25.08
N CYS A 443 31.07 11.03 25.49
CA CYS A 443 30.08 9.97 25.55
C CYS A 443 28.95 10.15 26.60
N GLU A 444 28.91 11.29 27.28
CA GLU A 444 27.83 11.66 28.22
C GLU A 444 26.94 12.71 27.57
N TYR A 445 25.62 12.44 27.51
CA TYR A 445 24.59 13.29 26.90
C TYR A 445 24.54 14.65 27.59
N VAL A 446 25.06 15.73 26.97
CA VAL A 446 24.76 17.09 27.43
C VAL A 446 23.48 17.55 26.76
N ILE A 447 22.38 17.16 27.36
CA ILE A 447 21.11 17.87 27.17
C ILE A 447 21.28 19.21 27.85
N VAL A 448 21.60 20.28 27.12
CA VAL A 448 21.59 21.62 27.68
C VAL A 448 20.14 21.95 28.01
N ARG A 449 19.78 21.84 29.30
CA ARG A 449 18.50 22.37 29.79
C ARG A 449 18.67 23.86 29.88
N GLU A 450 17.82 24.65 29.22
CA GLU A 450 17.63 26.03 29.61
C GLU A 450 17.08 26.00 31.05
N ASP A 451 17.81 26.58 32.01
CA ASP A 451 17.36 26.72 33.40
C ASP A 451 16.10 27.60 33.42
N THR A 452 14.93 26.97 33.37
CA THR A 452 13.73 27.62 33.89
C THR A 452 13.87 27.64 35.42
N ALA A 453 14.41 28.73 35.92
CA ALA A 453 14.41 29.04 37.35
C ALA A 453 12.96 29.05 37.86
N GLY A 454 12.56 28.04 38.58
CA GLY A 454 11.23 27.97 39.19
C GLY A 454 10.87 26.62 39.77
N SER A 455 11.26 26.38 41.03
CA SER A 455 10.67 25.46 42.05
C SER A 455 10.56 23.97 41.68
N ARG A 456 11.52 23.20 42.23
CA ARG A 456 11.31 21.76 42.51
C ARG A 456 10.28 21.60 43.64
N PRO A 457 9.27 20.75 43.54
CA PRO A 457 8.59 20.27 44.72
C PRO A 457 9.56 19.34 45.48
N LYS A 458 9.83 19.67 46.74
CA LYS A 458 10.50 18.73 47.70
C LYS A 458 9.61 17.49 47.85
N CYS A 459 10.10 16.30 47.47
CA CYS A 459 9.60 15.07 48.01
C CYS A 459 10.13 15.00 49.47
N ASP A 460 9.26 15.26 50.40
CA ASP A 460 9.49 14.88 51.79
C ASP A 460 9.22 13.39 51.93
N THR A 461 10.10 12.75 52.63
CA THR A 461 10.29 11.32 53.04
C THR A 461 9.04 10.54 53.33
#